data_2c3f1207f305dd3e8cb603630440acbc
#
_entry.id   2c3f1207f305dd3e8cb603630440acbc
#
_cell.length_a   1.000
_cell.length_b   1.000
_cell.length_c   1.000
_cell.angle_alpha   90.00
_cell.angle_beta   90.00
_cell.angle_gamma   90.00
#
_symmetry.space_group_name_H-M   'P 1'
#
loop_
_entity.id
_entity.type
_entity.pdbx_description
1 polymer ?
#
loop_
_entity_poly.entity_id
_entity_poly.type
_entity_poly.pdbx_seq_one_letter_code
_entity_poly.pdbx_strand_id
1 'polypeptide(L)'
;NDNGCSPQMHHAHRYVEQWQTMRAENIGLLLWGGVGTGKSFLAGCIANALMEQEVPVYMTNFAHVLNELNNSFSGRNEVVDRLCRYPLLIIDDFGMERGTEYALEQIHNIVDSRYRRRKPLIVTTNLMLDEIRHPQDTAHARIYDRILEMCVPISCIGASFRRETAQEKLERLKALIG
;
A
#
# COMPACT_ATOMS: atom_id res chain seq x y z
N ASN A 1 -18.70 -4.77 -1.27
CA ASN A 1 -19.91 -4.24 -0.62
C ASN A 1 -19.56 -3.89 0.83
N ASP A 2 -18.92 -2.73 1.01
CA ASP A 2 -18.80 -2.17 2.34
C ASP A 2 -19.98 -1.22 2.57
N ASN A 3 -20.74 -1.47 3.61
CA ASN A 3 -21.88 -0.61 4.00
C ASN A 3 -21.43 0.73 4.63
N GLY A 4 -20.16 1.12 4.46
CA GLY A 4 -19.60 2.37 5.01
C GLY A 4 -19.45 2.39 6.54
N CYS A 5 -19.61 1.25 7.19
CA CYS A 5 -19.67 1.16 8.65
C CYS A 5 -18.39 0.71 9.33
N SER A 6 -17.33 0.33 8.59
CA SER A 6 -16.09 -0.07 9.24
C SER A 6 -15.25 1.14 9.64
N PRO A 7 -14.58 1.11 10.82
CA PRO A 7 -13.70 2.20 11.25
C PRO A 7 -12.61 2.52 10.22
N GLN A 8 -12.12 1.51 9.50
CA GLN A 8 -11.10 1.65 8.46
C GLN A 8 -11.64 2.43 7.25
N MET A 9 -12.90 2.17 6.85
CA MET A 9 -13.53 2.92 5.77
C MET A 9 -13.75 4.38 6.15
N HIS A 10 -14.08 4.65 7.41
CA HIS A 10 -14.17 6.02 7.91
C HIS A 10 -12.82 6.76 7.78
N HIS A 11 -11.71 6.10 8.11
CA HIS A 11 -10.37 6.69 7.90
C HIS A 11 -10.08 6.95 6.41
N ALA A 12 -10.50 6.04 5.51
CA ALA A 12 -10.34 6.24 4.07
C ALA A 12 -11.13 7.46 3.56
N HIS A 13 -12.40 7.59 3.96
CA HIS A 13 -13.21 8.75 3.62
C HIS A 13 -12.58 10.07 4.11
N ARG A 14 -12.16 10.10 5.37
CA ARG A 14 -11.50 11.29 5.95
C ARG A 14 -10.20 11.64 5.24
N TYR A 15 -9.41 10.63 4.84
CA TYR A 15 -8.19 10.85 4.07
C TYR A 15 -8.47 11.50 2.72
N VAL A 16 -9.50 11.03 2.01
CA VAL A 16 -9.92 11.59 0.71
C VAL A 16 -10.49 13.00 0.87
N GLU A 17 -11.37 13.22 1.84
CA GLU A 17 -11.93 14.54 2.14
C GLU A 17 -10.86 15.58 2.47
N GLN A 18 -9.81 15.17 3.18
CA GLN A 18 -8.71 16.04 3.61
C GLN A 18 -7.49 15.96 2.69
N TRP A 19 -7.64 15.46 1.46
CA TRP A 19 -6.53 15.19 0.56
C TRP A 19 -5.55 16.36 0.38
N GLN A 20 -6.05 17.58 0.27
CA GLN A 20 -5.19 18.76 0.07
C GLN A 20 -4.25 18.97 1.26
N THR A 21 -4.75 18.78 2.48
CA THR A 21 -3.95 18.85 3.72
C THR A 21 -2.97 17.69 3.79
N MET A 22 -3.44 16.45 3.54
CA MET A 22 -2.59 15.25 3.55
C MET A 22 -1.43 15.38 2.56
N ARG A 23 -1.71 15.91 1.38
CA ARG A 23 -0.70 16.18 0.36
C ARG A 23 0.29 17.26 0.80
N ALA A 24 -0.18 18.38 1.34
CA ALA A 24 0.67 19.50 1.76
C ALA A 24 1.61 19.11 2.91
N GLU A 25 1.11 18.30 3.84
CA GLU A 25 1.86 17.82 5.00
C GLU A 25 2.66 16.54 4.74
N ASN A 26 2.54 15.95 3.53
CA ASN A 26 3.17 14.68 3.15
C ASN A 26 2.72 13.50 4.01
N ILE A 27 1.44 13.45 4.35
CA ILE A 27 0.87 12.37 5.18
C ILE A 27 0.36 11.24 4.28
N GLY A 28 0.94 10.07 4.42
CA GLY A 28 0.50 8.83 3.81
C GLY A 28 -0.18 7.90 4.82
N LEU A 29 -0.50 6.67 4.39
CA LEU A 29 -1.09 5.64 5.25
C LEU A 29 -0.30 4.33 5.16
N LEU A 30 -0.10 3.69 6.31
CA LEU A 30 0.41 2.32 6.42
C LEU A 30 -0.75 1.41 6.85
N LEU A 31 -1.36 0.72 5.88
CA LEU A 31 -2.44 -0.23 6.13
C LEU A 31 -1.85 -1.59 6.47
N TRP A 32 -1.89 -1.98 7.74
CA TRP A 32 -1.24 -3.19 8.22
C TRP A 32 -2.23 -4.18 8.87
N GLY A 33 -1.89 -5.46 8.89
CA GLY A 33 -2.70 -6.51 9.51
C GLY A 33 -2.74 -7.81 8.70
N GLY A 34 -3.47 -8.81 9.18
CA GLY A 34 -3.50 -10.15 8.60
C GLY A 34 -3.95 -10.24 7.15
N VAL A 35 -3.73 -11.40 6.55
CA VAL A 35 -4.12 -11.67 5.17
C VAL A 35 -5.65 -11.69 5.02
N GLY A 36 -6.17 -11.04 3.97
CA GLY A 36 -7.60 -11.04 3.64
C GLY A 36 -8.46 -10.05 4.41
N THR A 37 -7.87 -9.16 5.21
CA THR A 37 -8.59 -8.16 6.03
C THR A 37 -9.03 -6.90 5.27
N GLY A 38 -8.89 -6.87 3.93
CA GLY A 38 -9.40 -5.78 3.11
C GLY A 38 -8.45 -4.60 2.88
N LYS A 39 -7.16 -4.69 3.24
CA LYS A 39 -6.17 -3.61 3.05
C LYS A 39 -6.09 -3.10 1.62
N SER A 40 -5.87 -4.00 0.65
CA SER A 40 -5.80 -3.67 -0.77
C SER A 40 -7.11 -3.09 -1.30
N PHE A 41 -8.25 -3.59 -0.80
CA PHE A 41 -9.57 -3.04 -1.12
C PHE A 41 -9.69 -1.60 -0.62
N LEU A 42 -9.31 -1.33 0.63
CA LEU A 42 -9.35 0.00 1.22
C LEU A 42 -8.45 0.98 0.45
N ALA A 43 -7.24 0.55 0.10
CA ALA A 43 -6.30 1.33 -0.73
C ALA A 43 -6.90 1.64 -2.11
N GLY A 44 -7.55 0.66 -2.74
CA GLY A 44 -8.26 0.83 -4.01
C GLY A 44 -9.45 1.79 -3.92
N CYS A 45 -10.21 1.76 -2.82
CA CYS A 45 -11.29 2.73 -2.57
C CYS A 45 -10.76 4.16 -2.49
N ILE A 46 -9.63 4.39 -1.78
CA ILE A 46 -8.98 5.70 -1.71
C ILE A 46 -8.52 6.14 -3.11
N ALA A 47 -7.89 5.23 -3.87
CA ALA A 47 -7.43 5.53 -5.22
C ALA A 47 -8.57 5.97 -6.14
N ASN A 48 -9.66 5.21 -6.18
CA ASN A 48 -10.82 5.51 -7.01
C ASN A 48 -11.47 6.85 -6.63
N ALA A 49 -11.68 7.07 -5.33
CA ALA A 49 -12.30 8.31 -4.85
C ALA A 49 -11.44 9.57 -5.14
N LEU A 50 -10.12 9.45 -5.08
CA LEU A 50 -9.21 10.54 -5.48
C LEU A 50 -9.18 10.74 -7.00
N MET A 51 -9.23 9.67 -7.80
CA MET A 51 -9.29 9.76 -9.25
C MET A 51 -10.61 10.40 -9.72
N GLU A 52 -11.73 10.17 -9.03
CA GLU A 52 -13.01 10.87 -9.26
C GLU A 52 -12.88 12.39 -9.00
N GLN A 53 -11.93 12.80 -8.14
CA GLN A 53 -11.57 14.21 -7.90
C GLN A 53 -10.45 14.71 -8.83
N GLU A 54 -10.18 14.00 -9.92
CA GLU A 54 -9.13 14.33 -10.91
C GLU A 54 -7.70 14.33 -10.32
N VAL A 55 -7.48 13.62 -9.20
CA VAL A 55 -6.15 13.44 -8.62
C VAL A 55 -5.49 12.19 -9.22
N PRO A 56 -4.37 12.32 -9.95
CA PRO A 56 -3.68 11.15 -10.50
C PRO A 56 -3.10 10.26 -9.39
N VAL A 57 -3.52 9.00 -9.35
CA VAL A 57 -3.02 7.99 -8.42
C VAL A 57 -2.38 6.85 -9.22
N TYR A 58 -1.26 6.34 -8.73
CA TYR A 58 -0.67 5.12 -9.26
C TYR A 58 -0.62 4.05 -8.19
N MET A 59 -1.23 2.89 -8.47
CA MET A 59 -1.23 1.74 -7.57
C MET A 59 -0.45 0.59 -8.20
N THR A 60 0.49 0.03 -7.48
CA THR A 60 1.39 -1.05 -7.92
C THR A 60 1.86 -1.87 -6.72
N ASN A 61 2.73 -2.84 -6.95
CA ASN A 61 3.49 -3.54 -5.91
C ASN A 61 4.98 -3.56 -6.26
N PHE A 62 5.83 -3.83 -5.26
CA PHE A 62 7.27 -3.82 -5.50
C PHE A 62 7.76 -4.91 -6.44
N ALA A 63 7.13 -6.08 -6.48
CA ALA A 63 7.49 -7.13 -7.43
C ALA A 63 7.34 -6.64 -8.88
N HIS A 64 6.25 -5.93 -9.17
CA HIS A 64 6.02 -5.32 -10.48
C HIS A 64 7.05 -4.22 -10.78
N VAL A 65 7.31 -3.35 -9.81
CA VAL A 65 8.30 -2.27 -9.95
C VAL A 65 9.71 -2.81 -10.16
N LEU A 66 10.11 -3.85 -9.42
CA LEU A 66 11.42 -4.49 -9.59
C LEU A 66 11.57 -5.15 -10.96
N ASN A 67 10.52 -5.81 -11.47
CA ASN A 67 10.51 -6.35 -12.82
C ASN A 67 10.66 -5.25 -13.88
N GLU A 68 10.00 -4.12 -13.69
CA GLU A 68 10.12 -2.97 -14.58
C GLU A 68 11.53 -2.36 -14.55
N LEU A 69 12.12 -2.19 -13.36
CA LEU A 69 13.50 -1.72 -13.20
C LEU A 69 14.53 -2.64 -13.88
N ASN A 70 14.30 -3.96 -13.83
CA ASN A 70 15.16 -4.94 -14.47
C ASN A 70 15.04 -4.94 -16.00
N ASN A 71 13.87 -4.59 -16.54
CA ASN A 71 13.57 -4.61 -17.97
C ASN A 71 13.68 -3.22 -18.64
N SER A 72 13.94 -2.18 -17.86
CA SER A 72 14.00 -0.81 -18.39
C SER A 72 15.27 -0.55 -19.17
N PHE A 73 15.16 -0.33 -20.48
CA PHE A 73 16.24 0.14 -21.36
C PHE A 73 16.59 1.61 -21.14
N SER A 74 15.67 2.40 -20.60
CA SER A 74 15.79 3.87 -20.41
C SER A 74 16.47 4.27 -19.11
N GLY A 75 16.74 3.30 -18.23
CA GLY A 75 17.45 3.52 -16.97
C GLY A 75 16.54 3.57 -15.73
N ARG A 76 17.14 3.17 -14.62
CA ARG A 76 16.46 3.06 -13.31
C ARG A 76 15.87 4.39 -12.82
N ASN A 77 16.55 5.49 -13.12
CA ASN A 77 16.13 6.82 -12.68
C ASN A 77 14.79 7.24 -13.30
N GLU A 78 14.50 6.86 -14.55
CA GLU A 78 13.23 7.18 -15.21
C GLU A 78 12.04 6.48 -14.54
N VAL A 79 12.22 5.23 -14.10
CA VAL A 79 11.17 4.51 -13.37
C VAL A 79 10.88 5.20 -12.04
N VAL A 80 11.93 5.54 -11.28
CA VAL A 80 11.79 6.26 -10.00
C VAL A 80 11.13 7.63 -10.22
N ASP A 81 11.58 8.38 -11.23
CA ASP A 81 11.02 9.69 -11.55
C ASP A 81 9.55 9.60 -11.96
N ARG A 82 9.18 8.60 -12.76
CA ARG A 82 7.79 8.34 -13.14
C ARG A 82 6.93 8.04 -11.91
N LEU A 83 7.38 7.15 -11.01
CA LEU A 83 6.67 6.86 -9.76
C LEU A 83 6.52 8.10 -8.88
N CYS A 84 7.49 9.01 -8.91
CA CYS A 84 7.45 10.26 -8.16
C CYS A 84 6.64 11.38 -8.84
N ARG A 85 6.19 11.24 -10.10
CA ARG A 85 5.30 12.23 -10.75
C ARG A 85 3.89 12.21 -10.17
N TYR A 86 3.41 11.04 -9.79
CA TYR A 86 2.06 10.91 -9.24
C TYR A 86 1.93 11.60 -7.88
N PRO A 87 0.88 12.40 -7.67
CA PRO A 87 0.57 13.00 -6.38
C PRO A 87 0.51 11.96 -5.27
N LEU A 88 -0.15 10.82 -5.51
CA LEU A 88 -0.21 9.69 -4.62
C LEU A 88 0.32 8.43 -5.30
N LEU A 89 1.19 7.69 -4.60
CA LEU A 89 1.61 6.34 -4.95
C LEU A 89 1.06 5.36 -3.92
N ILE A 90 0.51 4.26 -4.37
CA ILE A 90 0.07 3.15 -3.52
C ILE A 90 0.93 1.94 -3.82
N ILE A 91 1.60 1.42 -2.81
CA ILE A 91 2.38 0.17 -2.88
C ILE A 91 1.61 -0.91 -2.14
N ASP A 92 1.08 -1.86 -2.88
CA ASP A 92 0.32 -2.98 -2.33
C ASP A 92 1.22 -4.18 -2.00
N ASP A 93 0.86 -4.93 -0.95
CA ASP A 93 1.55 -6.15 -0.50
C ASP A 93 3.05 -5.97 -0.21
N PHE A 94 3.42 -4.88 0.46
CA PHE A 94 4.77 -4.60 0.91
C PHE A 94 5.25 -5.65 1.94
N GLY A 95 6.53 -6.06 1.84
CA GLY A 95 7.15 -7.07 2.71
C GLY A 95 7.00 -8.50 2.18
N MET A 96 6.47 -8.67 0.95
CA MET A 96 6.39 -9.96 0.26
C MET A 96 7.55 -10.17 -0.73
N GLU A 97 8.42 -9.18 -0.87
CA GLU A 97 9.55 -9.21 -1.78
C GLU A 97 10.60 -10.21 -1.29
N ARG A 98 11.27 -10.87 -2.24
CA ARG A 98 12.48 -11.60 -1.93
C ARG A 98 13.52 -10.59 -1.45
N GLY A 99 13.98 -10.72 -0.20
CA GLY A 99 14.94 -9.82 0.46
C GLY A 99 16.35 -9.87 -0.15
N THR A 100 16.48 -9.75 -1.47
CA THR A 100 17.78 -9.55 -2.08
C THR A 100 18.28 -8.14 -1.79
N GLU A 101 19.57 -7.97 -1.57
CA GLU A 101 20.20 -6.68 -1.31
C GLU A 101 19.83 -5.65 -2.40
N TYR A 102 19.82 -6.08 -3.65
CA TYR A 102 19.39 -5.25 -4.78
C TYR A 102 17.93 -4.79 -4.65
N ALA A 103 17.00 -5.69 -4.31
CA ALA A 103 15.60 -5.34 -4.17
C ALA A 103 15.41 -4.31 -3.05
N LEU A 104 16.04 -4.51 -1.89
CA LEU A 104 15.97 -3.60 -0.76
C LEU A 104 16.56 -2.21 -1.10
N GLU A 105 17.66 -2.17 -1.84
CA GLU A 105 18.23 -0.92 -2.34
C GLU A 105 17.24 -0.15 -3.23
N GLN A 106 16.60 -0.83 -4.20
CA GLN A 106 15.64 -0.18 -5.09
C GLN A 106 14.39 0.31 -4.34
N ILE A 107 13.88 -0.49 -3.40
CA ILE A 107 12.76 -0.10 -2.54
C ILE A 107 13.12 1.16 -1.73
N HIS A 108 14.29 1.14 -1.09
CA HIS A 108 14.80 2.30 -0.35
C HIS A 108 14.87 3.55 -1.24
N ASN A 109 15.42 3.44 -2.45
CA ASN A 109 15.55 4.55 -3.38
C ASN A 109 14.21 5.16 -3.76
N ILE A 110 13.18 4.34 -3.98
CA ILE A 110 11.83 4.81 -4.31
C ILE A 110 11.19 5.53 -3.12
N VAL A 111 11.22 4.91 -1.95
CA VAL A 111 10.64 5.47 -0.72
C VAL A 111 11.33 6.79 -0.34
N ASP A 112 12.67 6.81 -0.33
CA ASP A 112 13.46 8.01 -0.02
C ASP A 112 13.27 9.14 -1.07
N SER A 113 13.13 8.80 -2.35
CA SER A 113 12.84 9.78 -3.40
C SER A 113 11.47 10.42 -3.20
N ARG A 114 10.45 9.67 -2.81
CA ARG A 114 9.13 10.22 -2.48
C ARG A 114 9.18 11.08 -1.21
N TYR A 115 9.89 10.62 -0.18
CA TYR A 115 10.11 11.36 1.04
C TYR A 115 10.70 12.74 0.76
N ARG A 116 11.82 12.80 0.04
CA ARG A 116 12.50 14.07 -0.31
C ARG A 116 11.66 15.00 -1.17
N ARG A 117 10.82 14.44 -2.04
CA ARG A 117 9.93 15.23 -2.92
C ARG A 117 8.59 15.58 -2.25
N ARG A 118 8.41 15.22 -0.98
CA ARG A 118 7.18 15.43 -0.20
C ARG A 118 5.95 14.93 -0.97
N LYS A 119 5.99 13.67 -1.40
CA LYS A 119 4.93 13.00 -2.13
C LYS A 119 4.33 11.88 -1.27
N PRO A 120 3.08 11.99 -0.81
CA PRO A 120 2.42 10.98 0.02
C PRO A 120 2.48 9.58 -0.57
N LEU A 121 2.61 8.59 0.31
CA LEU A 121 2.69 7.18 0.00
C LEU A 121 1.64 6.42 0.81
N ILE A 122 0.88 5.53 0.18
CA ILE A 122 0.08 4.53 0.90
C ILE A 122 0.76 3.18 0.71
N VAL A 123 0.95 2.46 1.80
CA VAL A 123 1.54 1.11 1.81
C VAL A 123 0.55 0.15 2.45
N THR A 124 0.31 -0.99 1.81
CA THR A 124 -0.38 -2.11 2.46
C THR A 124 0.61 -3.21 2.79
N THR A 125 0.47 -3.86 3.93
CA THR A 125 1.38 -4.93 4.35
C THR A 125 0.70 -5.97 5.25
N ASN A 126 1.17 -7.20 5.17
CA ASN A 126 0.80 -8.28 6.07
C ASN A 126 1.71 -8.36 7.30
N LEU A 127 2.79 -7.58 7.34
CA LEU A 127 3.65 -7.47 8.51
C LEU A 127 2.88 -6.84 9.67
N MET A 128 3.16 -7.30 10.87
CA MET A 128 2.62 -6.67 12.07
C MET A 128 3.38 -5.37 12.35
N LEU A 129 2.72 -4.40 12.97
CA LEU A 129 3.33 -3.11 13.24
C LEU A 129 4.61 -3.21 14.09
N ASP A 130 4.67 -4.22 14.96
CA ASP A 130 5.84 -4.49 15.78
C ASP A 130 7.04 -4.97 14.95
N GLU A 131 6.82 -5.78 13.90
CA GLU A 131 7.87 -6.21 12.98
C GLU A 131 8.45 -5.04 12.18
N ILE A 132 7.60 -4.05 11.84
CA ILE A 132 8.02 -2.84 11.13
C ILE A 132 8.80 -1.90 12.07
N ARG A 133 8.42 -1.82 13.34
CA ARG A 133 9.09 -0.99 14.35
C ARG A 133 10.42 -1.58 14.84
N HIS A 134 10.56 -2.91 14.79
CA HIS A 134 11.74 -3.62 15.29
C HIS A 134 12.32 -4.55 14.21
N PRO A 135 12.81 -3.99 13.08
CA PRO A 135 13.39 -4.76 12.00
C PRO A 135 14.68 -5.47 12.44
N GLN A 136 14.93 -6.66 11.86
CA GLN A 136 16.08 -7.48 12.24
C GLN A 136 17.41 -7.02 11.65
N ASP A 137 17.38 -6.22 10.59
CA ASP A 137 18.58 -5.74 9.90
C ASP A 137 18.49 -4.27 9.50
N THR A 138 19.64 -3.67 9.21
CA THR A 138 19.79 -2.24 8.91
C THR A 138 19.15 -1.83 7.59
N ALA A 139 19.06 -2.74 6.60
CA ALA A 139 18.48 -2.42 5.30
C ALA A 139 16.97 -2.22 5.42
N HIS A 140 16.27 -3.15 6.09
CA HIS A 140 14.86 -3.00 6.41
C HIS A 140 14.60 -1.81 7.35
N ALA A 141 15.48 -1.60 8.35
CA ALA A 141 15.36 -0.46 9.27
C ALA A 141 15.27 0.88 8.54
N ARG A 142 16.12 1.12 7.54
CA ARG A 142 16.12 2.37 6.76
C ARG A 142 14.82 2.57 5.96
N ILE A 143 14.27 1.49 5.40
CA ILE A 143 13.02 1.54 4.64
C ILE A 143 11.84 1.80 5.56
N TYR A 144 11.76 1.03 6.66
CA TYR A 144 10.64 1.12 7.59
C TYR A 144 10.59 2.44 8.34
N ASP A 145 11.74 2.99 8.70
CA ASP A 145 11.88 4.30 9.33
C ASP A 145 11.26 5.38 8.43
N ARG A 146 11.60 5.40 7.15
CA ARG A 146 11.00 6.32 6.17
C ARG A 146 9.51 6.14 5.99
N ILE A 147 9.03 4.88 5.94
CA ILE A 147 7.60 4.59 5.83
C ILE A 147 6.86 5.07 7.07
N LEU A 148 7.39 4.81 8.28
CA LEU A 148 6.78 5.25 9.54
C LEU A 148 6.80 6.78 9.71
N GLU A 149 7.79 7.46 9.15
CA GLU A 149 7.86 8.91 9.16
C GLU A 149 6.82 9.55 8.22
N MET A 150 6.55 8.91 7.06
CA MET A 150 5.61 9.42 6.05
C MET A 150 4.17 8.96 6.26
N CYS A 151 3.96 7.82 6.89
CA CYS A 151 2.68 7.11 6.87
C CYS A 151 2.12 6.90 8.27
N VAL A 152 0.86 7.27 8.45
CA VAL A 152 0.11 6.97 9.68
C VAL A 152 -0.32 5.51 9.66
N PRO A 153 0.03 4.70 10.68
CA PRO A 153 -0.38 3.31 10.75
C PRO A 153 -1.89 3.17 11.02
N ILE A 154 -2.59 2.44 10.14
CA ILE A 154 -4.00 2.08 10.27
C ILE A 154 -4.10 0.56 10.38
N SER A 155 -4.66 0.10 11.48
CA SER A 155 -4.88 -1.33 11.72
C SER A 155 -6.06 -1.86 10.90
N CYS A 156 -5.83 -2.87 10.09
CA CYS A 156 -6.83 -3.63 9.37
C CYS A 156 -6.91 -5.04 9.97
N ILE A 157 -7.42 -5.13 11.21
CA ILE A 157 -7.59 -6.39 11.93
C ILE A 157 -9.06 -6.80 11.85
N GLY A 158 -9.32 -8.08 11.60
CA GLY A 158 -10.66 -8.63 11.51
C GLY A 158 -10.68 -10.00 10.86
N ALA A 159 -11.89 -10.54 10.65
CA ALA A 159 -12.08 -11.77 9.89
C ALA A 159 -11.62 -11.60 8.44
N SER A 160 -11.15 -12.68 7.84
CA SER A 160 -10.73 -12.64 6.45
C SER A 160 -11.95 -12.67 5.52
N PHE A 161 -12.27 -11.58 4.88
CA PHE A 161 -13.32 -11.51 3.84
C PHE A 161 -13.16 -12.56 2.75
N ARG A 162 -11.91 -12.93 2.41
CA ARG A 162 -11.64 -13.99 1.42
C ARG A 162 -12.11 -15.36 1.91
N ARG A 163 -11.99 -15.66 3.21
CA ARG A 163 -12.46 -16.91 3.79
C ARG A 163 -13.99 -16.96 3.85
N GLU A 164 -14.63 -15.88 4.24
CA GLU A 164 -16.09 -15.74 4.24
C GLU A 164 -16.65 -15.93 2.83
N THR A 165 -16.12 -15.21 1.84
CA THR A 165 -16.55 -15.37 0.43
C THR A 165 -16.28 -16.78 -0.11
N ALA A 166 -15.20 -17.44 0.27
CA ALA A 166 -14.92 -18.82 -0.14
C ALA A 166 -15.90 -19.81 0.49
N GLN A 167 -16.28 -19.60 1.75
CA GLN A 167 -17.28 -20.40 2.45
C GLN A 167 -18.66 -20.24 1.79
N GLU A 168 -19.09 -19.02 1.55
CA GLU A 168 -20.35 -18.72 0.85
C GLU A 168 -20.40 -19.37 -0.54
N LYS A 169 -19.31 -19.29 -1.30
CA LYS A 169 -19.21 -19.95 -2.61
C LYS A 169 -19.31 -21.46 -2.51
N LEU A 170 -18.66 -22.06 -1.47
CA LEU A 170 -18.72 -23.50 -1.25
C LEU A 170 -20.14 -23.96 -0.88
N GLU A 171 -20.83 -23.22 -0.01
CA GLU A 171 -22.22 -23.50 0.37
C GLU A 171 -23.17 -23.38 -0.82
N ARG A 172 -22.99 -22.31 -1.62
CA ARG A 172 -23.75 -22.10 -2.85
C ARG A 172 -23.51 -23.23 -3.87
N LEU A 173 -22.27 -23.68 -4.02
CA LEU A 173 -21.93 -24.80 -4.90
C LEU A 173 -22.57 -26.09 -4.42
N LYS A 174 -22.51 -26.40 -3.12
CA LYS A 174 -23.18 -27.58 -2.53
C LYS A 174 -24.68 -27.54 -2.77
N ALA A 175 -25.32 -26.39 -2.65
CA ALA A 175 -26.75 -26.25 -2.92
C ALA A 175 -27.12 -26.41 -4.41
N LEU A 176 -26.19 -26.20 -5.33
CA LEU A 176 -26.42 -26.33 -6.79
C LEU A 176 -26.11 -27.73 -7.33
N ILE A 177 -25.19 -28.45 -6.67
CA ILE A 177 -24.72 -29.76 -7.15
C ILE A 177 -25.40 -30.91 -6.37
N GLY A 178 -25.95 -30.60 -5.18
CA GLY A 178 -26.71 -31.45 -4.29
C GLY A 178 -26.88 -32.33 -3.82
#